data_fe7b8dd86c9ad5c734b56a85d16001bd
#
_entry.id   fe7b8dd86c9ad5c734b56a85d16001bd
#
_cell.length_a   1.000
_cell.length_b   1.000
_cell.length_c   1.000
_cell.angle_alpha   90.00
_cell.angle_beta   90.00
_cell.angle_gamma   90.00
#
_symmetry.space_group_name_H-M   'P 1'
#
loop_
_entity.id
_entity.type
_entity.pdbx_description
1 polymer ?
#
loop_
_entity_poly.entity_id
_entity_poly.type
_entity_poly.pdbx_seq_one_letter_code
_entity_poly.pdbx_strand_id
1 'polypeptide(L)'
;MCGIVGYIGHREAYPVILKGLQRLEYRGYDSAGIALYDGNEIILSKTKGKVADLESKVSNLPSFSGNLGIGHTRWATHGVPNDENSHPHFSNSGDLVIIHNGIIENYSALKKELIKRGYTFSSDTDTEVLINLIEDIQKNSNLKLGKAVQVALNQVVGAYAIAVFDVKKPNEIVVARLGSPLAIGVGENEFFIASDASPFIEYTNNAVYLEDEEMAVVRLKKPIKIRKIKDDSLVSPYIQELKINLEQIEKGGYDHFMLKEIFEQPHAIKDTYRGRLLIDEGIIKMAGIEDNMGKFLNANRIIIVACGTSWHAGLVAEYIIEDLVRVPVEVEYASEFRYRNPVINDKDIVIAISQSGETADTLAAIKLAKEKGAFVFGVCNVVGSTISRETHAGAYTHAGPEIGVASTKAFTTQITVLTLIALRLAKAKGTMSSTDFRRHLVELETIPEKVEEVLKSDALSKEIASIYKDAKNFLYLGRGFNFPVALEGALKLKEISYIHAEGYPAAEMKHGPIALIDENMPIAVIATKYGHYEKVVSNIQEIKSRKGKIIAVVTKGDEQVRDLADHVIEVPETLELLSPLLTTIPLQLLSYHIAVMLGRNVDQPRNLAKSVTVE
;
A
#
# COMPACT_ATOMS: atom_id res chain seq x y z
N MET A 1 6.45 -4.89 6.00
CA MET A 1 5.87 -6.19 5.57
C MET A 1 6.96 -7.06 4.97
N CYS A 2 6.84 -8.39 5.11
CA CYS A 2 7.77 -9.34 4.53
C CYS A 2 7.29 -9.83 3.14
N GLY A 3 8.18 -10.38 2.32
CA GLY A 3 7.86 -10.98 1.04
C GLY A 3 8.09 -12.49 1.05
N ILE A 4 7.07 -13.26 0.74
CA ILE A 4 7.13 -14.73 0.54
C ILE A 4 7.24 -15.01 -0.94
N VAL A 5 8.18 -15.88 -1.34
CA VAL A 5 8.26 -16.49 -2.66
C VAL A 5 8.52 -17.99 -2.50
N GLY A 6 7.77 -18.82 -3.18
CA GLY A 6 8.00 -20.27 -3.27
C GLY A 6 7.83 -20.75 -4.70
N TYR A 7 8.52 -21.79 -5.04
CA TYR A 7 8.45 -22.43 -6.35
C TYR A 7 8.55 -23.93 -6.25
N ILE A 8 7.74 -24.62 -7.02
CA ILE A 8 7.83 -26.05 -7.27
C ILE A 8 7.48 -26.32 -8.73
N GLY A 9 8.41 -26.92 -9.48
CA GLY A 9 8.19 -27.11 -10.91
C GLY A 9 9.31 -27.83 -11.61
N HIS A 10 9.45 -27.55 -12.91
CA HIS A 10 10.44 -28.14 -13.79
C HIS A 10 11.66 -27.23 -14.05
N ARG A 11 11.55 -25.94 -13.63
CA ARG A 11 12.64 -24.95 -13.79
C ARG A 11 13.60 -25.01 -12.62
N GLU A 12 14.76 -24.40 -12.78
CA GLU A 12 15.63 -24.03 -11.68
C GLU A 12 14.91 -23.05 -10.75
N ALA A 13 14.77 -23.41 -9.47
CA ALA A 13 14.03 -22.62 -8.50
C ALA A 13 14.76 -21.33 -8.10
N TYR A 14 16.10 -21.35 -8.07
CA TYR A 14 16.88 -20.19 -7.63
C TYR A 14 16.60 -18.92 -8.43
N PRO A 15 16.70 -18.88 -9.78
CA PRO A 15 16.42 -17.67 -10.54
C PRO A 15 14.98 -17.17 -10.39
N VAL A 16 14.02 -18.10 -10.30
CA VAL A 16 12.60 -17.78 -10.11
C VAL A 16 12.39 -17.10 -8.76
N ILE A 17 12.93 -17.70 -7.70
CA ILE A 17 12.76 -17.18 -6.33
C ILE A 17 13.53 -15.87 -6.15
N LEU A 18 14.79 -15.80 -6.62
CA LEU A 18 15.60 -14.57 -6.51
C LEU A 18 14.90 -13.38 -7.18
N LYS A 19 14.45 -13.55 -8.42
CA LYS A 19 13.72 -12.49 -9.14
C LYS A 19 12.42 -12.13 -8.46
N GLY A 20 11.72 -13.12 -7.91
CA GLY A 20 10.51 -12.89 -7.11
C GLY A 20 10.80 -12.08 -5.84
N LEU A 21 11.89 -12.37 -5.13
CA LEU A 21 12.31 -11.60 -3.96
C LEU A 21 12.73 -10.18 -4.32
N GLN A 22 13.44 -9.98 -5.44
CA GLN A 22 13.77 -8.64 -5.95
C GLN A 22 12.50 -7.81 -6.21
N ARG A 23 11.46 -8.45 -6.76
CA ARG A 23 10.16 -7.80 -6.99
C ARG A 23 9.36 -7.53 -5.70
N LEU A 24 9.61 -8.28 -4.62
CA LEU A 24 8.96 -8.09 -3.32
C LEU A 24 9.81 -7.28 -2.32
N GLU A 25 11.01 -6.83 -2.71
CA GLU A 25 11.92 -6.13 -1.81
C GLU A 25 11.31 -4.85 -1.23
N TYR A 26 10.39 -4.20 -1.96
CA TYR A 26 9.63 -3.05 -1.46
C TYR A 26 8.78 -3.36 -0.21
N ARG A 27 8.49 -4.64 0.05
CA ARG A 27 7.76 -5.09 1.24
C ARG A 27 8.65 -5.21 2.48
N GLY A 28 9.91 -5.58 2.32
CA GLY A 28 10.86 -5.73 3.43
C GLY A 28 12.27 -5.95 2.90
N TYR A 29 13.26 -5.36 3.53
CA TYR A 29 14.64 -5.32 3.06
C TYR A 29 15.67 -5.34 4.20
N ASP A 30 15.27 -5.76 5.41
CA ASP A 30 16.17 -5.86 6.57
C ASP A 30 17.05 -7.12 6.49
N SER A 31 16.52 -8.18 5.89
CA SER A 31 17.24 -9.40 5.60
C SER A 31 16.54 -10.20 4.50
N ALA A 32 17.29 -11.08 3.83
CA ALA A 32 16.78 -11.98 2.81
C ALA A 32 17.37 -13.39 2.96
N GLY A 33 16.63 -14.40 2.47
CA GLY A 33 17.15 -15.77 2.43
C GLY A 33 16.34 -16.68 1.54
N ILE A 34 17.01 -17.75 1.08
CA ILE A 34 16.47 -18.78 0.19
C ILE A 34 16.87 -20.14 0.70
N ALA A 35 15.94 -21.07 0.73
CA ALA A 35 16.19 -22.51 0.90
C ALA A 35 15.74 -23.25 -0.34
N LEU A 36 16.60 -24.12 -0.88
CA LEU A 36 16.34 -24.97 -2.04
C LEU A 36 16.54 -26.44 -1.67
N TYR A 37 15.77 -27.30 -2.30
CA TYR A 37 15.99 -28.74 -2.26
C TYR A 37 16.72 -29.18 -3.55
N ASP A 38 17.96 -29.70 -3.42
CA ASP A 38 18.82 -30.06 -4.55
C ASP A 38 18.61 -31.51 -5.08
N GLY A 39 17.71 -32.25 -4.45
CA GLY A 39 17.44 -33.67 -4.73
C GLY A 39 17.91 -34.60 -3.61
N ASN A 40 18.77 -34.13 -2.70
CA ASN A 40 19.30 -34.88 -1.56
C ASN A 40 19.06 -34.17 -0.23
N GLU A 41 19.43 -32.90 -0.17
CA GLU A 41 19.37 -32.09 1.06
C GLU A 41 18.86 -30.67 0.79
N ILE A 42 18.69 -29.90 1.84
CA ILE A 42 18.34 -28.49 1.74
C ILE A 42 19.59 -27.62 1.75
N ILE A 43 19.74 -26.83 0.71
CA ILE A 43 20.76 -25.79 0.62
C ILE A 43 20.14 -24.48 1.08
N LEU A 44 20.78 -23.83 2.06
CA LEU A 44 20.30 -22.57 2.65
C LEU A 44 21.32 -21.44 2.47
N SER A 45 20.84 -20.29 2.04
CA SER A 45 21.61 -19.04 2.13
C SER A 45 20.73 -17.95 2.73
N LYS A 46 21.23 -17.25 3.76
CA LYS A 46 20.57 -16.14 4.45
C LYS A 46 21.57 -15.01 4.65
N THR A 47 21.08 -13.77 4.62
CA THR A 47 21.90 -12.59 4.91
C THR A 47 21.07 -11.46 5.49
N LYS A 48 21.69 -10.71 6.40
CA LYS A 48 21.23 -9.37 6.74
C LYS A 48 21.43 -8.46 5.53
N GLY A 49 20.46 -7.57 5.25
CA GLY A 49 20.52 -6.62 4.15
C GLY A 49 19.58 -6.98 3.00
N LYS A 50 19.88 -6.48 1.82
CA LYS A 50 19.03 -6.55 0.63
C LYS A 50 19.16 -7.88 -0.13
N VAL A 51 18.26 -8.09 -1.09
CA VAL A 51 18.31 -9.26 -1.98
C VAL A 51 19.63 -9.29 -2.79
N ALA A 52 20.19 -8.13 -3.15
CA ALA A 52 21.48 -8.04 -3.81
C ALA A 52 22.65 -8.58 -2.96
N ASP A 53 22.59 -8.41 -1.62
CA ASP A 53 23.58 -8.97 -0.71
C ASP A 53 23.47 -10.49 -0.65
N LEU A 54 22.24 -11.03 -0.68
CA LEU A 54 21.97 -12.45 -0.78
C LEU A 54 22.51 -13.04 -2.10
N GLU A 55 22.23 -12.39 -3.22
CA GLU A 55 22.71 -12.79 -4.56
C GLU A 55 24.24 -12.85 -4.59
N SER A 56 24.92 -11.84 -4.04
CA SER A 56 26.37 -11.81 -3.91
C SER A 56 26.90 -12.95 -3.05
N LYS A 57 26.22 -13.30 -1.95
CA LYS A 57 26.58 -14.41 -1.07
C LYS A 57 26.44 -15.76 -1.79
N VAL A 58 25.32 -15.96 -2.50
CA VAL A 58 25.03 -17.19 -3.25
C VAL A 58 26.01 -17.40 -4.41
N SER A 59 26.42 -16.34 -5.12
CA SER A 59 27.36 -16.40 -6.23
C SER A 59 28.72 -16.97 -5.83
N ASN A 60 29.06 -16.97 -4.54
CA ASN A 60 30.28 -17.55 -4.00
C ASN A 60 30.14 -19.03 -3.55
N LEU A 61 28.94 -19.62 -3.68
CA LEU A 61 28.69 -21.01 -3.33
C LEU A 61 29.00 -21.92 -4.52
N PRO A 62 29.55 -23.12 -4.28
CA PRO A 62 29.95 -24.05 -5.36
C PRO A 62 28.74 -24.63 -6.13
N SER A 63 27.60 -24.72 -5.50
CA SER A 63 26.31 -25.11 -6.10
C SER A 63 25.17 -24.57 -5.29
N PHE A 64 24.18 -23.95 -5.96
CA PHE A 64 22.93 -23.47 -5.34
C PHE A 64 21.79 -23.62 -6.35
N SER A 65 21.37 -24.89 -6.55
CA SER A 65 20.37 -25.26 -7.56
C SER A 65 19.34 -26.24 -7.00
N GLY A 66 18.17 -26.29 -7.62
CA GLY A 66 17.07 -27.17 -7.24
C GLY A 66 15.79 -26.80 -7.96
N ASN A 67 14.80 -27.65 -7.92
CA ASN A 67 13.49 -27.42 -8.56
C ASN A 67 12.34 -27.22 -7.58
N LEU A 68 12.65 -27.20 -6.29
CA LEU A 68 11.78 -26.86 -5.18
C LEU A 68 12.52 -25.88 -4.27
N GLY A 69 11.85 -24.81 -3.87
CA GLY A 69 12.41 -23.91 -2.89
C GLY A 69 11.43 -22.87 -2.37
N ILE A 70 11.84 -22.19 -1.30
CA ILE A 70 11.17 -21.06 -0.70
C ILE A 70 12.17 -19.96 -0.37
N GLY A 71 11.75 -18.71 -0.52
CA GLY A 71 12.57 -17.54 -0.23
C GLY A 71 11.75 -16.45 0.45
N HIS A 72 12.45 -15.56 1.13
CA HIS A 72 11.82 -14.55 1.97
C HIS A 72 12.62 -13.25 1.99
N THR A 73 11.93 -12.12 1.97
CA THR A 73 12.46 -10.81 2.37
C THR A 73 11.79 -10.38 3.65
N ARG A 74 12.59 -9.98 4.64
CA ARG A 74 12.11 -9.74 6.00
C ARG A 74 12.05 -8.25 6.33
N TRP A 75 10.97 -7.86 6.97
CA TRP A 75 10.83 -6.67 7.80
C TRP A 75 10.78 -7.15 9.25
N ALA A 76 11.79 -6.79 10.04
CA ALA A 76 11.95 -7.35 11.38
C ALA A 76 10.86 -6.87 12.35
N THR A 77 10.12 -7.81 12.92
CA THR A 77 9.14 -7.59 14.00
C THR A 77 9.60 -8.20 15.31
N HIS A 78 10.17 -9.42 15.28
CA HIS A 78 10.71 -10.16 16.42
C HIS A 78 12.18 -10.53 16.16
N GLY A 79 13.07 -10.16 17.08
CA GLY A 79 14.51 -10.35 16.95
C GLY A 79 15.18 -9.33 16.01
N VAL A 80 16.41 -8.95 16.34
CA VAL A 80 17.20 -7.99 15.54
C VAL A 80 17.48 -8.51 14.13
N PRO A 81 17.65 -7.63 13.12
CA PRO A 81 18.06 -8.04 11.79
C PRO A 81 19.50 -8.60 11.80
N ASN A 82 19.62 -9.93 11.69
CA ASN A 82 20.85 -10.69 11.55
C ASN A 82 20.61 -11.94 10.73
N ASP A 83 21.65 -12.69 10.40
CA ASP A 83 21.52 -13.92 9.60
C ASP A 83 20.75 -15.02 10.34
N GLU A 84 20.84 -15.10 11.68
CA GLU A 84 20.17 -16.11 12.49
C GLU A 84 18.64 -15.93 12.48
N ASN A 85 18.20 -14.69 12.66
CA ASN A 85 16.77 -14.32 12.68
C ASN A 85 16.16 -14.17 11.28
N SER A 86 16.96 -14.29 10.21
CA SER A 86 16.48 -14.27 8.83
C SER A 86 15.74 -15.56 8.47
N HIS A 87 14.70 -15.46 7.65
CA HIS A 87 14.03 -16.63 7.07
C HIS A 87 14.80 -17.16 5.84
N PRO A 88 14.63 -18.43 5.46
CA PRO A 88 13.82 -19.49 6.08
C PRO A 88 14.37 -20.05 7.40
N HIS A 89 13.48 -20.66 8.21
CA HIS A 89 13.82 -21.39 9.43
C HIS A 89 13.64 -22.90 9.24
N PHE A 90 14.47 -23.68 9.97
CA PHE A 90 14.38 -25.13 10.03
C PHE A 90 13.71 -25.59 11.32
N SER A 91 13.08 -26.76 11.26
CA SER A 91 12.75 -27.51 12.46
C SER A 91 13.99 -28.09 13.13
N ASN A 92 13.87 -28.53 14.36
CA ASN A 92 14.97 -29.04 15.19
C ASN A 92 15.68 -30.27 14.58
N SER A 93 14.98 -31.08 13.79
CA SER A 93 15.60 -32.21 13.04
C SER A 93 16.26 -31.78 11.72
N GLY A 94 15.97 -30.59 11.21
CA GLY A 94 16.36 -30.15 9.88
C GLY A 94 15.47 -30.68 8.74
N ASP A 95 14.43 -31.47 9.05
CA ASP A 95 13.57 -32.07 8.03
C ASP A 95 12.55 -31.10 7.41
N LEU A 96 12.09 -30.12 8.20
CA LEU A 96 11.07 -29.15 7.76
C LEU A 96 11.68 -27.77 7.59
N VAL A 97 11.20 -27.02 6.58
CA VAL A 97 11.60 -25.64 6.31
C VAL A 97 10.38 -24.77 6.17
N ILE A 98 10.41 -23.56 6.76
CA ILE A 98 9.32 -22.59 6.76
C ILE A 98 9.79 -21.18 6.44
N ILE A 99 8.93 -20.45 5.74
CA ILE A 99 8.92 -18.99 5.71
C ILE A 99 7.56 -18.49 6.22
N HIS A 100 7.56 -17.32 6.86
CA HIS A 100 6.39 -16.79 7.55
C HIS A 100 6.32 -15.25 7.46
N ASN A 101 5.16 -14.75 7.14
CA ASN A 101 4.76 -13.35 7.29
C ASN A 101 3.68 -13.27 8.36
N GLY A 102 3.83 -12.39 9.33
CA GLY A 102 2.87 -12.20 10.40
C GLY A 102 3.51 -12.21 11.77
N ILE A 103 2.70 -12.41 12.80
CA ILE A 103 3.12 -12.50 14.21
C ILE A 103 2.31 -13.59 14.89
N ILE A 104 2.99 -14.51 15.56
CA ILE A 104 2.39 -15.52 16.43
C ILE A 104 2.38 -14.99 17.84
N GLU A 105 1.27 -14.42 18.29
CA GLU A 105 1.15 -13.73 19.58
C GLU A 105 1.41 -14.64 20.79
N ASN A 106 0.98 -15.89 20.71
CA ASN A 106 1.15 -16.86 21.80
C ASN A 106 2.46 -17.67 21.72
N TYR A 107 3.44 -17.24 20.87
CA TYR A 107 4.69 -17.98 20.64
C TYR A 107 5.48 -18.25 21.93
N SER A 108 5.47 -17.34 22.90
CA SER A 108 6.21 -17.49 24.16
C SER A 108 5.70 -18.67 25.00
N ALA A 109 4.37 -18.89 25.02
CA ALA A 109 3.77 -20.03 25.71
C ALA A 109 4.11 -21.34 25.00
N LEU A 110 4.00 -21.36 23.67
CA LEU A 110 4.34 -22.51 22.82
C LEU A 110 5.84 -22.88 22.94
N LYS A 111 6.73 -21.88 22.93
CA LYS A 111 8.19 -22.06 23.09
C LYS A 111 8.52 -22.74 24.43
N LYS A 112 7.90 -22.29 25.53
CA LYS A 112 8.11 -22.88 26.87
C LYS A 112 7.71 -24.35 26.91
N GLU A 113 6.61 -24.71 26.24
CA GLU A 113 6.14 -26.08 26.21
C GLU A 113 7.06 -26.99 25.33
N LEU A 114 7.49 -26.48 24.19
CA LEU A 114 8.43 -27.19 23.31
C LEU A 114 9.80 -27.42 23.98
N ILE A 115 10.30 -26.45 24.75
CA ILE A 115 11.54 -26.62 25.53
C ILE A 115 11.41 -27.79 26.53
N LYS A 116 10.25 -27.94 27.22
CA LYS A 116 10.02 -29.09 28.11
C LYS A 116 10.03 -30.44 27.36
N ARG A 117 9.70 -30.42 26.06
CA ARG A 117 9.74 -31.60 25.18
C ARG A 117 11.11 -31.83 24.53
N GLY A 118 12.13 -31.02 24.89
CA GLY A 118 13.50 -31.19 24.43
C GLY A 118 13.86 -30.42 23.17
N TYR A 119 13.03 -29.51 22.69
CA TYR A 119 13.34 -28.63 21.55
C TYR A 119 14.30 -27.52 21.94
N THR A 120 15.23 -27.20 21.06
CA THR A 120 16.18 -26.09 21.18
C THR A 120 15.87 -25.03 20.14
N PHE A 121 16.27 -23.80 20.39
CA PHE A 121 15.99 -22.65 19.53
C PHE A 121 17.26 -21.87 19.27
N SER A 122 17.54 -21.58 18.02
CA SER A 122 18.72 -20.83 17.55
C SER A 122 18.39 -19.36 17.29
N SER A 123 17.13 -19.03 17.07
CA SER A 123 16.68 -17.67 16.79
C SER A 123 15.71 -17.12 17.84
N ASP A 124 15.48 -15.81 17.75
CA ASP A 124 14.50 -15.11 18.58
C ASP A 124 13.11 -15.06 17.92
N THR A 125 12.94 -15.70 16.76
CA THR A 125 11.71 -15.56 15.96
C THR A 125 10.59 -16.48 16.44
N ASP A 126 9.38 -15.99 16.34
CA ASP A 126 8.15 -16.75 16.51
C ASP A 126 7.98 -17.85 15.44
N THR A 127 8.58 -17.64 14.28
CA THR A 127 8.57 -18.59 13.16
C THR A 127 9.30 -19.90 13.48
N GLU A 128 10.44 -19.84 14.18
CA GLU A 128 11.15 -21.05 14.61
C GLU A 128 10.30 -21.85 15.64
N VAL A 129 9.51 -21.14 16.44
CA VAL A 129 8.56 -21.79 17.36
C VAL A 129 7.47 -22.52 16.59
N LEU A 130 6.92 -21.90 15.54
CA LEU A 130 5.87 -22.49 14.72
C LEU A 130 6.35 -23.75 13.99
N ILE A 131 7.55 -23.73 13.37
CA ILE A 131 8.04 -24.91 12.65
C ILE A 131 8.35 -26.08 13.58
N ASN A 132 8.84 -25.81 14.78
CA ASN A 132 9.07 -26.85 15.79
C ASN A 132 7.75 -27.40 16.35
N LEU A 133 6.70 -26.59 16.48
CA LEU A 133 5.35 -27.08 16.82
C LEU A 133 4.81 -28.01 15.74
N ILE A 134 4.98 -27.65 14.46
CA ILE A 134 4.55 -28.51 13.34
C ILE A 134 5.29 -29.84 13.36
N GLU A 135 6.61 -29.82 13.60
CA GLU A 135 7.42 -31.03 13.71
C GLU A 135 7.00 -31.92 14.88
N ASP A 136 6.78 -31.33 16.06
CA ASP A 136 6.35 -32.06 17.25
C ASP A 136 5.02 -32.80 17.01
N ILE A 137 4.05 -32.12 16.41
CA ILE A 137 2.77 -32.70 16.05
C ILE A 137 2.93 -33.79 14.99
N GLN A 138 3.76 -33.55 13.95
CA GLN A 138 3.97 -34.52 12.88
C GLN A 138 4.60 -35.82 13.41
N LYS A 139 5.61 -35.72 14.27
CA LYS A 139 6.30 -36.87 14.87
C LYS A 139 5.43 -37.64 15.84
N ASN A 140 4.81 -36.96 16.78
CA ASN A 140 4.05 -37.61 17.85
C ASN A 140 2.75 -38.27 17.37
N SER A 141 2.18 -37.77 16.27
CA SER A 141 0.91 -38.28 15.73
C SER A 141 1.06 -39.01 14.39
N ASN A 142 2.26 -39.16 13.88
CA ASN A 142 2.58 -39.76 12.57
C ASN A 142 1.72 -39.21 11.43
N LEU A 143 1.55 -37.89 11.41
CA LEU A 143 0.68 -37.18 10.46
C LEU A 143 1.44 -36.81 9.17
N LYS A 144 0.69 -36.67 8.06
CA LYS A 144 1.20 -36.01 6.86
C LYS A 144 1.38 -34.52 7.14
N LEU A 145 2.35 -33.87 6.47
CA LEU A 145 2.69 -32.46 6.69
C LEU A 145 1.45 -31.54 6.68
N GLY A 146 0.59 -31.62 5.66
CA GLY A 146 -0.60 -30.77 5.60
C GLY A 146 -1.53 -30.90 6.82
N LYS A 147 -1.66 -32.12 7.38
CA LYS A 147 -2.48 -32.34 8.59
C LYS A 147 -1.77 -31.85 9.86
N ALA A 148 -0.44 -32.02 9.94
CA ALA A 148 0.35 -31.48 11.05
C ALA A 148 0.28 -29.93 11.08
N VAL A 149 0.42 -29.28 9.92
CA VAL A 149 0.25 -27.83 9.78
C VAL A 149 -1.14 -27.40 10.25
N GLN A 150 -2.20 -28.07 9.79
CA GLN A 150 -3.58 -27.75 10.21
C GLN A 150 -3.76 -27.82 11.74
N VAL A 151 -3.26 -28.89 12.36
CA VAL A 151 -3.37 -29.08 13.81
C VAL A 151 -2.54 -28.04 14.57
N ALA A 152 -1.35 -27.68 14.06
CA ALA A 152 -0.53 -26.64 14.65
C ALA A 152 -1.21 -25.27 14.58
N LEU A 153 -1.75 -24.90 13.42
CA LEU A 153 -2.38 -23.60 13.22
C LEU A 153 -3.67 -23.41 14.06
N ASN A 154 -4.37 -24.49 14.41
CA ASN A 154 -5.48 -24.42 15.36
C ASN A 154 -5.04 -24.13 16.82
N GLN A 155 -3.74 -24.17 17.12
CA GLN A 155 -3.18 -23.81 18.44
C GLN A 155 -2.53 -22.43 18.45
N VAL A 156 -2.44 -21.80 17.29
CA VAL A 156 -1.78 -20.51 17.10
C VAL A 156 -2.79 -19.38 17.22
N VAL A 157 -2.38 -18.31 17.90
CA VAL A 157 -3.08 -17.02 17.97
C VAL A 157 -2.24 -15.98 17.27
N GLY A 158 -2.84 -15.21 16.37
CA GLY A 158 -2.17 -14.14 15.63
C GLY A 158 -2.39 -14.24 14.12
N ALA A 159 -1.65 -13.42 13.36
CA ALA A 159 -1.71 -13.37 11.90
C ALA A 159 -0.56 -14.15 11.28
N TYR A 160 -0.83 -14.86 10.19
CA TYR A 160 0.21 -15.61 9.47
C TYR A 160 -0.10 -15.77 7.97
N ALA A 161 0.96 -15.77 7.17
CA ALA A 161 1.04 -16.43 5.87
C ALA A 161 2.30 -17.28 5.87
N ILE A 162 2.18 -18.57 5.60
CA ILE A 162 3.29 -19.52 5.67
C ILE A 162 3.42 -20.32 4.38
N ALA A 163 4.67 -20.72 4.07
CA ALA A 163 4.98 -21.78 3.14
C ALA A 163 5.97 -22.74 3.81
N VAL A 164 5.63 -24.02 3.78
CA VAL A 164 6.37 -25.12 4.46
C VAL A 164 6.55 -26.27 3.51
N PHE A 165 7.75 -26.88 3.48
CA PHE A 165 7.96 -28.17 2.83
C PHE A 165 8.79 -29.13 3.69
N ASP A 166 8.70 -30.41 3.38
CA ASP A 166 9.35 -31.53 4.08
C ASP A 166 10.37 -32.20 3.13
N VAL A 167 11.64 -32.27 3.53
CA VAL A 167 12.73 -32.93 2.80
C VAL A 167 12.37 -34.36 2.46
N LYS A 168 11.69 -35.07 3.35
CA LYS A 168 11.27 -36.47 3.15
C LYS A 168 10.17 -36.62 2.10
N LYS A 169 9.49 -35.51 1.72
CA LYS A 169 8.45 -35.48 0.68
C LYS A 169 8.56 -34.22 -0.19
N PRO A 170 9.66 -34.09 -0.96
CA PRO A 170 9.99 -32.85 -1.66
C PRO A 170 9.14 -32.61 -2.92
N ASN A 171 7.93 -33.13 -2.98
CA ASN A 171 7.00 -32.97 -4.10
C ASN A 171 5.76 -32.15 -3.73
N GLU A 172 5.76 -31.56 -2.55
CA GLU A 172 4.65 -30.72 -2.07
C GLU A 172 5.14 -29.52 -1.26
N ILE A 173 4.41 -28.41 -1.38
CA ILE A 173 4.49 -27.25 -0.49
C ILE A 173 3.14 -27.10 0.18
N VAL A 174 3.13 -26.92 1.50
CA VAL A 174 1.94 -26.59 2.27
C VAL A 174 1.95 -25.09 2.54
N VAL A 175 0.87 -24.42 2.21
CA VAL A 175 0.70 -22.99 2.42
C VAL A 175 -0.57 -22.74 3.22
N ALA A 176 -0.57 -21.71 4.06
CA ALA A 176 -1.74 -21.33 4.85
C ALA A 176 -1.72 -19.83 5.15
N ARG A 177 -2.91 -19.26 5.40
CA ARG A 177 -3.01 -17.83 5.65
C ARG A 177 -4.09 -17.51 6.69
N LEU A 178 -3.80 -16.47 7.46
CA LEU A 178 -4.74 -15.71 8.31
C LEU A 178 -4.18 -14.28 8.45
N GLY A 179 -4.90 -13.27 7.95
CA GLY A 179 -4.53 -11.85 8.06
C GLY A 179 -3.44 -11.37 7.10
N SER A 180 -2.42 -12.18 6.77
CA SER A 180 -1.36 -11.81 5.82
C SER A 180 -1.65 -12.35 4.41
N PRO A 181 -1.41 -11.60 3.32
CA PRO A 181 -1.77 -12.03 1.97
C PRO A 181 -0.90 -13.19 1.45
N LEU A 182 -1.53 -14.11 0.70
CA LEU A 182 -0.86 -15.22 0.02
C LEU A 182 -1.61 -15.64 -1.23
N ALA A 183 -0.87 -15.76 -2.35
CA ALA A 183 -1.38 -16.18 -3.65
C ALA A 183 -0.59 -17.39 -4.17
N ILE A 184 -1.25 -18.21 -4.99
CA ILE A 184 -0.67 -19.35 -5.68
C ILE A 184 -0.79 -19.12 -7.18
N GLY A 185 0.33 -18.91 -7.88
CA GLY A 185 0.40 -18.88 -9.34
C GLY A 185 0.30 -20.29 -9.91
N VAL A 186 -0.56 -20.48 -10.91
CA VAL A 186 -0.83 -21.78 -11.55
C VAL A 186 -0.24 -21.77 -12.94
N GLY A 187 0.93 -22.39 -13.11
CA GLY A 187 1.59 -22.57 -14.39
C GLY A 187 1.39 -23.97 -14.98
N GLU A 188 2.00 -24.22 -16.14
CA GLU A 188 1.97 -25.54 -16.79
C GLU A 188 2.95 -26.49 -16.10
N ASN A 189 2.44 -27.42 -15.30
CA ASN A 189 3.24 -28.36 -14.47
C ASN A 189 4.19 -27.67 -13.48
N GLU A 190 3.84 -26.48 -13.02
CA GLU A 190 4.59 -25.72 -12.03
C GLU A 190 3.64 -24.85 -11.20
N PHE A 191 4.06 -24.54 -9.98
CA PHE A 191 3.33 -23.64 -9.08
C PHE A 191 4.29 -22.63 -8.46
N PHE A 192 3.75 -21.44 -8.26
CA PHE A 192 4.42 -20.34 -7.60
C PHE A 192 3.63 -19.96 -6.36
N ILE A 193 4.30 -19.65 -5.29
CA ILE A 193 3.70 -19.13 -4.06
C ILE A 193 4.26 -17.73 -3.83
N ALA A 194 3.41 -16.75 -3.57
CA ALA A 194 3.91 -15.40 -3.32
C ALA A 194 2.95 -14.59 -2.45
N SER A 195 3.48 -13.57 -1.77
CA SER A 195 2.68 -12.60 -1.01
C SER A 195 1.76 -11.76 -1.89
N ASP A 196 2.13 -11.52 -3.15
CA ASP A 196 1.30 -10.95 -4.21
C ASP A 196 1.69 -11.55 -5.58
N ALA A 197 1.02 -11.14 -6.65
CA ALA A 197 1.21 -11.75 -7.96
C ALA A 197 2.48 -11.31 -8.70
N SER A 198 3.15 -10.23 -8.30
CA SER A 198 4.29 -9.67 -9.02
C SER A 198 5.46 -10.64 -9.22
N PRO A 199 5.79 -11.57 -8.30
CA PRO A 199 6.84 -12.56 -8.50
C PRO A 199 6.62 -13.52 -9.67
N PHE A 200 5.37 -13.88 -9.96
CA PHE A 200 5.08 -14.93 -10.94
C PHE A 200 4.37 -14.47 -12.22
N ILE A 201 4.07 -13.17 -12.35
CA ILE A 201 3.30 -12.65 -13.50
C ILE A 201 3.99 -12.90 -14.86
N GLU A 202 5.32 -13.03 -14.90
CA GLU A 202 6.04 -13.37 -16.14
C GLU A 202 5.94 -14.85 -16.52
N TYR A 203 5.51 -15.70 -15.60
CA TYR A 203 5.40 -17.14 -15.80
C TYR A 203 3.95 -17.59 -15.98
N THR A 204 3.01 -16.95 -15.31
CA THR A 204 1.58 -17.26 -15.40
C THR A 204 0.71 -16.10 -14.99
N ASN A 205 -0.40 -15.92 -15.73
CA ASN A 205 -1.46 -14.96 -15.38
C ASN A 205 -2.58 -15.60 -14.53
N ASN A 206 -2.50 -16.91 -14.24
CA ASN A 206 -3.51 -17.60 -13.47
C ASN A 206 -3.11 -17.64 -11.99
N ALA A 207 -3.94 -17.12 -11.11
CA ALA A 207 -3.70 -17.07 -9.68
C ALA A 207 -4.89 -17.60 -8.86
N VAL A 208 -4.59 -18.22 -7.73
CA VAL A 208 -5.54 -18.56 -6.68
C VAL A 208 -5.15 -17.77 -5.44
N TYR A 209 -6.04 -16.93 -4.93
CA TYR A 209 -5.86 -16.24 -3.67
C TYR A 209 -6.50 -17.05 -2.55
N LEU A 210 -5.75 -17.33 -1.49
CA LEU A 210 -6.31 -17.96 -0.30
C LEU A 210 -7.11 -16.92 0.50
N GLU A 211 -8.21 -17.37 1.08
CA GLU A 211 -8.97 -16.61 2.08
C GLU A 211 -8.39 -16.82 3.49
N ASP A 212 -8.81 -16.00 4.44
CA ASP A 212 -8.43 -16.19 5.84
C ASP A 212 -8.92 -17.55 6.36
N GLU A 213 -8.12 -18.17 7.22
CA GLU A 213 -8.32 -19.54 7.72
C GLU A 213 -8.31 -20.62 6.64
N GLU A 214 -7.69 -20.36 5.49
CA GLU A 214 -7.49 -21.36 4.45
C GLU A 214 -6.04 -21.86 4.40
N MET A 215 -5.92 -23.12 4.03
CA MET A 215 -4.65 -23.76 3.71
C MET A 215 -4.74 -24.52 2.40
N ALA A 216 -3.64 -24.62 1.68
CA ALA A 216 -3.53 -25.42 0.47
C ALA A 216 -2.33 -26.36 0.52
N VAL A 217 -2.51 -27.52 -0.08
CA VAL A 217 -1.40 -28.46 -0.38
C VAL A 217 -1.18 -28.45 -1.88
N VAL A 218 -0.07 -27.84 -2.28
CA VAL A 218 0.35 -27.69 -3.67
C VAL A 218 1.29 -28.83 -4.03
N ARG A 219 0.91 -29.63 -5.04
CA ARG A 219 1.69 -30.80 -5.50
C ARG A 219 1.80 -30.79 -7.01
N LEU A 220 2.98 -31.13 -7.52
CA LEU A 220 3.19 -31.30 -8.96
C LEU A 220 2.23 -32.34 -9.54
N LYS A 221 1.69 -32.03 -10.74
CA LYS A 221 0.78 -32.91 -11.51
C LYS A 221 -0.53 -33.26 -10.77
N LYS A 222 -0.93 -32.47 -9.77
CA LYS A 222 -2.19 -32.65 -9.05
C LYS A 222 -2.91 -31.30 -8.92
N PRO A 223 -4.26 -31.32 -8.92
CA PRO A 223 -5.03 -30.09 -8.65
C PRO A 223 -4.75 -29.58 -7.24
N ILE A 224 -4.76 -28.26 -7.08
CA ILE A 224 -4.65 -27.61 -5.78
C ILE A 224 -5.82 -28.05 -4.90
N LYS A 225 -5.52 -28.41 -3.66
CA LYS A 225 -6.52 -28.76 -2.65
C LYS A 225 -6.51 -27.69 -1.56
N ILE A 226 -7.58 -26.92 -1.47
CA ILE A 226 -7.79 -25.91 -0.43
C ILE A 226 -8.69 -26.51 0.65
N ARG A 227 -8.37 -26.20 1.92
CA ARG A 227 -9.14 -26.62 3.08
C ARG A 227 -9.24 -25.47 4.09
N LYS A 228 -10.36 -25.42 4.83
CA LYS A 228 -10.46 -24.57 6.00
C LYS A 228 -9.63 -25.16 7.14
N ILE A 229 -8.87 -24.31 7.83
CA ILE A 229 -7.98 -24.73 8.93
C ILE A 229 -8.81 -25.25 10.11
N LYS A 230 -9.92 -24.60 10.41
CA LYS A 230 -10.76 -24.87 11.58
C LYS A 230 -11.38 -26.28 11.57
N ASP A 231 -11.97 -26.69 10.46
CA ASP A 231 -12.81 -27.88 10.37
C ASP A 231 -12.36 -28.88 9.28
N ASP A 232 -11.26 -28.60 8.59
CA ASP A 232 -10.70 -29.43 7.49
C ASP A 232 -11.64 -29.60 6.28
N SER A 233 -12.67 -28.76 6.16
CA SER A 233 -13.61 -28.80 5.03
C SER A 233 -12.92 -28.39 3.73
N LEU A 234 -13.31 -29.06 2.62
CA LEU A 234 -12.76 -28.76 1.29
C LEU A 234 -13.39 -27.49 0.71
N VAL A 235 -12.55 -26.65 0.12
CA VAL A 235 -12.94 -25.45 -0.63
C VAL A 235 -12.56 -25.64 -2.10
N SER A 236 -13.47 -25.28 -3.00
CA SER A 236 -13.15 -25.29 -4.43
C SER A 236 -12.24 -24.10 -4.78
N PRO A 237 -11.06 -24.32 -5.37
CA PRO A 237 -10.19 -23.23 -5.77
C PRO A 237 -10.84 -22.39 -6.87
N TYR A 238 -10.82 -21.07 -6.72
CA TYR A 238 -11.18 -20.13 -7.77
C TYR A 238 -9.92 -19.60 -8.45
N ILE A 239 -9.72 -19.95 -9.71
CA ILE A 239 -8.58 -19.47 -10.50
C ILE A 239 -9.01 -18.17 -11.17
N GLN A 240 -8.29 -17.08 -10.84
CA GLN A 240 -8.49 -15.75 -11.40
C GLN A 240 -7.41 -15.48 -12.46
N GLU A 241 -7.81 -15.00 -13.62
CA GLU A 241 -6.89 -14.48 -14.65
C GLU A 241 -6.49 -13.05 -14.32
N LEU A 242 -5.20 -12.81 -14.19
CA LEU A 242 -4.62 -11.50 -13.87
C LEU A 242 -4.45 -10.66 -15.14
N LYS A 243 -4.85 -9.40 -15.07
CA LYS A 243 -4.69 -8.41 -16.15
C LYS A 243 -3.53 -7.44 -15.87
N ILE A 244 -2.41 -7.95 -15.36
CA ILE A 244 -1.21 -7.16 -15.06
C ILE A 244 -0.15 -7.47 -16.11
N ASN A 245 0.47 -6.42 -16.69
CA ASN A 245 1.57 -6.55 -17.65
C ASN A 245 2.92 -6.38 -16.96
N LEU A 246 3.94 -7.09 -17.48
CA LEU A 246 5.32 -7.02 -16.96
C LEU A 246 5.87 -5.58 -16.97
N GLU A 247 5.60 -4.81 -18.04
CA GLU A 247 6.03 -3.41 -18.17
C GLU A 247 5.56 -2.51 -17.00
N GLN A 248 4.41 -2.84 -16.39
CA GLN A 248 3.86 -2.08 -15.28
C GLN A 248 4.67 -2.24 -13.98
N ILE A 249 5.39 -3.35 -13.84
CA ILE A 249 6.21 -3.66 -12.65
C ILE A 249 7.71 -3.42 -12.87
N GLU A 250 8.10 -2.84 -14.01
CA GLU A 250 9.46 -2.43 -14.32
C GLU A 250 9.59 -0.91 -14.31
N LYS A 251 10.81 -0.38 -14.17
CA LYS A 251 11.05 1.08 -14.11
C LYS A 251 10.80 1.81 -15.42
N GLY A 252 10.77 1.12 -16.57
CA GLY A 252 10.42 1.71 -17.86
C GLY A 252 11.34 2.85 -18.32
N GLY A 253 12.63 2.82 -17.95
CA GLY A 253 13.61 3.85 -18.30
C GLY A 253 13.77 4.99 -17.29
N TYR A 254 12.98 5.00 -16.23
CA TYR A 254 13.15 5.92 -15.09
C TYR A 254 14.21 5.44 -14.11
N ASP A 255 14.90 6.36 -13.44
CA ASP A 255 15.89 6.01 -12.43
C ASP A 255 15.25 5.31 -11.22
N HIS A 256 14.02 5.73 -10.83
CA HIS A 256 13.29 5.27 -9.66
C HIS A 256 11.81 4.97 -9.99
N PHE A 257 11.22 4.02 -9.26
CA PHE A 257 9.78 3.75 -9.36
C PHE A 257 8.95 4.97 -8.97
N MET A 258 9.32 5.68 -7.92
CA MET A 258 8.61 6.88 -7.50
C MET A 258 8.50 7.91 -8.63
N LEU A 259 9.59 8.17 -9.37
CA LEU A 259 9.55 9.11 -10.50
C LEU A 259 8.63 8.59 -11.60
N LYS A 260 8.75 7.31 -11.97
CA LYS A 260 7.85 6.68 -12.94
C LYS A 260 6.39 6.88 -12.53
N GLU A 261 6.07 6.59 -11.27
CA GLU A 261 4.71 6.67 -10.73
C GLU A 261 4.17 8.10 -10.66
N ILE A 262 5.04 9.10 -10.46
CA ILE A 262 4.67 10.52 -10.60
C ILE A 262 4.29 10.84 -12.04
N PHE A 263 5.08 10.37 -13.02
CA PHE A 263 4.83 10.61 -14.44
C PHE A 263 3.70 9.74 -15.03
N GLU A 264 3.32 8.65 -14.36
CA GLU A 264 2.17 7.82 -14.76
C GLU A 264 0.82 8.41 -14.35
N GLN A 265 0.77 9.45 -13.52
CA GLN A 265 -0.49 9.97 -12.97
C GLN A 265 -1.53 10.39 -14.02
N PRO A 266 -1.17 11.02 -15.16
CA PRO A 266 -2.15 11.28 -16.22
C PRO A 266 -2.87 10.01 -16.69
N HIS A 267 -2.10 8.96 -16.90
CA HIS A 267 -2.61 7.66 -17.36
C HIS A 267 -3.44 6.97 -16.28
N ALA A 268 -2.96 6.97 -15.05
CA ALA A 268 -3.63 6.38 -13.90
C ALA A 268 -4.98 7.05 -13.60
N ILE A 269 -5.07 8.38 -13.69
CA ILE A 269 -6.32 9.14 -13.55
C ILE A 269 -7.30 8.76 -14.66
N LYS A 270 -6.83 8.67 -15.91
CA LYS A 270 -7.64 8.27 -17.06
C LYS A 270 -8.18 6.84 -16.90
N ASP A 271 -7.34 5.90 -16.45
CA ASP A 271 -7.75 4.52 -16.19
C ASP A 271 -8.77 4.42 -15.05
N THR A 272 -8.65 5.29 -14.03
CA THR A 272 -9.58 5.36 -12.90
C THR A 272 -11.01 5.68 -13.33
N TYR A 273 -11.20 6.60 -14.26
CA TYR A 273 -12.54 6.96 -14.72
C TYR A 273 -12.97 6.26 -16.01
N ARG A 274 -12.09 5.51 -16.68
CA ARG A 274 -12.42 4.76 -17.90
C ARG A 274 -13.61 3.84 -17.71
N GLY A 275 -14.64 3.97 -18.58
CA GLY A 275 -15.88 3.21 -18.51
C GLY A 275 -16.83 3.59 -17.37
N ARG A 276 -16.43 4.59 -16.54
CA ARG A 276 -17.26 5.16 -15.47
C ARG A 276 -17.77 6.56 -15.83
N LEU A 277 -16.90 7.39 -16.39
CA LEU A 277 -17.21 8.73 -16.84
C LEU A 277 -17.67 8.66 -18.31
N LEU A 278 -18.98 8.85 -18.54
CA LEU A 278 -19.62 8.76 -19.87
C LEU A 278 -20.16 10.15 -20.23
N ILE A 279 -19.29 10.99 -20.79
CA ILE A 279 -19.56 12.42 -21.01
C ILE A 279 -20.66 12.65 -22.02
N ASP A 280 -20.65 11.89 -23.14
CA ASP A 280 -21.67 12.01 -24.19
C ASP A 280 -23.06 11.70 -23.65
N GLU A 281 -23.14 10.69 -22.76
CA GLU A 281 -24.37 10.31 -22.07
C GLU A 281 -24.71 11.24 -20.89
N GLY A 282 -23.74 12.02 -20.40
CA GLY A 282 -23.88 12.90 -19.23
C GLY A 282 -24.13 12.12 -17.94
N ILE A 283 -23.45 10.99 -17.76
CA ILE A 283 -23.64 10.11 -16.60
C ILE A 283 -22.31 9.59 -16.03
N ILE A 284 -22.36 9.18 -14.77
CA ILE A 284 -21.30 8.39 -14.10
C ILE A 284 -21.89 7.02 -13.77
N LYS A 285 -21.18 5.95 -14.18
CA LYS A 285 -21.51 4.56 -13.88
C LYS A 285 -20.56 3.95 -12.87
N MET A 286 -21.07 3.54 -11.72
CA MET A 286 -20.30 2.88 -10.65
C MET A 286 -21.18 1.81 -10.01
N ALA A 287 -21.05 0.54 -10.41
CA ALA A 287 -21.92 -0.56 -9.97
C ALA A 287 -22.08 -0.61 -8.43
N GLY A 288 -20.97 -0.54 -7.68
CA GLY A 288 -21.02 -0.56 -6.21
C GLY A 288 -21.84 0.59 -5.59
N ILE A 289 -21.94 1.74 -6.25
CA ILE A 289 -22.79 2.87 -5.84
C ILE A 289 -24.23 2.65 -6.32
N GLU A 290 -24.42 2.26 -7.58
CA GLU A 290 -25.77 2.05 -8.15
C GLU A 290 -26.56 1.02 -7.35
N ASP A 291 -25.96 -0.14 -7.08
CA ASP A 291 -26.59 -1.24 -6.34
C ASP A 291 -26.94 -0.86 -4.88
N ASN A 292 -26.30 0.17 -4.35
CA ASN A 292 -26.47 0.62 -2.96
C ASN A 292 -26.95 2.08 -2.84
N MET A 293 -27.42 2.68 -3.92
CA MET A 293 -27.83 4.10 -3.97
C MET A 293 -28.78 4.49 -2.85
N GLY A 294 -29.76 3.62 -2.54
CA GLY A 294 -30.71 3.88 -1.46
C GLY A 294 -30.07 4.05 -0.08
N LYS A 295 -28.98 3.31 0.20
CA LYS A 295 -28.24 3.46 1.46
C LYS A 295 -27.51 4.80 1.50
N PHE A 296 -26.83 5.18 0.41
CA PHE A 296 -26.11 6.46 0.34
C PHE A 296 -27.05 7.68 0.44
N LEU A 297 -28.22 7.63 -0.22
CA LEU A 297 -29.17 8.75 -0.18
C LEU A 297 -29.84 8.93 1.19
N ASN A 298 -29.99 7.84 1.97
CA ASN A 298 -30.58 7.84 3.30
C ASN A 298 -29.53 7.88 4.43
N ALA A 299 -28.25 8.03 4.10
CA ALA A 299 -27.20 8.10 5.11
C ALA A 299 -27.31 9.36 5.97
N ASN A 300 -27.17 9.21 7.28
CA ASN A 300 -27.10 10.33 8.21
C ASN A 300 -25.75 11.06 8.09
N ARG A 301 -24.67 10.28 7.90
CA ARG A 301 -23.31 10.78 7.67
C ARG A 301 -22.47 9.72 6.96
N ILE A 302 -21.33 10.15 6.46
CA ILE A 302 -20.28 9.28 5.91
C ILE A 302 -19.06 9.40 6.82
N ILE A 303 -18.49 8.27 7.21
CA ILE A 303 -17.23 8.19 7.96
C ILE A 303 -16.18 7.61 7.03
N ILE A 304 -15.07 8.31 6.83
CA ILE A 304 -13.95 7.83 6.01
C ILE A 304 -12.85 7.35 6.94
N VAL A 305 -12.42 6.09 6.80
CA VAL A 305 -11.34 5.50 7.60
C VAL A 305 -10.16 5.11 6.72
N ALA A 306 -8.98 5.58 7.06
CA ALA A 306 -7.77 5.33 6.28
C ALA A 306 -6.49 5.61 7.09
N CYS A 307 -5.32 5.33 6.50
CA CYS A 307 -4.00 5.62 7.04
C CYS A 307 -3.16 6.42 6.03
N GLY A 308 -2.28 7.31 6.52
CA GLY A 308 -1.28 8.03 5.74
C GLY A 308 -1.87 8.80 4.55
N THR A 309 -1.29 8.61 3.37
CA THR A 309 -1.73 9.24 2.11
C THR A 309 -3.22 9.02 1.82
N SER A 310 -3.75 7.82 2.10
CA SER A 310 -5.18 7.53 1.91
C SER A 310 -6.07 8.32 2.88
N TRP A 311 -5.58 8.62 4.09
CA TRP A 311 -6.27 9.51 5.02
C TRP A 311 -6.32 10.94 4.48
N HIS A 312 -5.22 11.45 3.89
CA HIS A 312 -5.21 12.76 3.22
C HIS A 312 -6.18 12.81 2.03
N ALA A 313 -6.29 11.73 1.25
CA ALA A 313 -7.30 11.64 0.18
C ALA A 313 -8.72 11.66 0.75
N GLY A 314 -8.94 11.05 1.92
CA GLY A 314 -10.18 11.13 2.68
C GLY A 314 -10.54 12.57 3.07
N LEU A 315 -9.57 13.35 3.57
CA LEU A 315 -9.78 14.76 3.90
C LEU A 315 -10.16 15.62 2.68
N VAL A 316 -9.57 15.34 1.50
CA VAL A 316 -10.03 16.02 0.26
C VAL A 316 -11.48 15.63 -0.05
N ALA A 317 -11.82 14.35 0.11
CA ALA A 317 -13.17 13.87 -0.15
C ALA A 317 -14.21 14.42 0.83
N GLU A 318 -13.83 14.69 2.08
CA GLU A 318 -14.70 15.38 3.06
C GLU A 318 -15.18 16.72 2.51
N TYR A 319 -14.26 17.59 2.09
CA TYR A 319 -14.61 18.85 1.46
C TYR A 319 -15.49 18.67 0.22
N ILE A 320 -15.16 17.73 -0.67
CA ILE A 320 -15.91 17.50 -1.91
C ILE A 320 -17.33 16.98 -1.62
N ILE A 321 -17.46 15.98 -0.73
CA ILE A 321 -18.76 15.37 -0.42
C ILE A 321 -19.65 16.34 0.34
N GLU A 322 -19.14 17.05 1.32
CA GLU A 322 -19.93 18.03 2.06
C GLU A 322 -20.40 19.18 1.17
N ASP A 323 -19.53 19.67 0.27
CA ASP A 323 -19.89 20.75 -0.65
C ASP A 323 -20.93 20.30 -1.69
N LEU A 324 -20.76 19.14 -2.30
CA LEU A 324 -21.62 18.70 -3.41
C LEU A 324 -22.85 17.91 -2.95
N VAL A 325 -22.68 16.99 -2.01
CA VAL A 325 -23.72 16.02 -1.61
C VAL A 325 -24.55 16.52 -0.42
N ARG A 326 -24.00 17.44 0.37
CA ARG A 326 -24.64 18.00 1.58
C ARG A 326 -25.00 16.91 2.60
N VAL A 327 -24.02 16.02 2.86
CA VAL A 327 -24.06 14.98 3.90
C VAL A 327 -22.83 15.21 4.79
N PRO A 328 -22.96 15.22 6.12
CA PRO A 328 -21.81 15.34 7.01
C PRO A 328 -20.79 14.23 6.78
N VAL A 329 -19.51 14.57 6.79
CA VAL A 329 -18.41 13.63 6.63
C VAL A 329 -17.46 13.76 7.82
N GLU A 330 -16.98 12.62 8.33
CA GLU A 330 -15.93 12.55 9.35
C GLU A 330 -14.78 11.73 8.78
N VAL A 331 -13.54 12.21 8.92
CA VAL A 331 -12.35 11.49 8.44
C VAL A 331 -11.47 11.10 9.61
N GLU A 332 -11.30 9.79 9.79
CA GLU A 332 -10.64 9.20 10.95
C GLU A 332 -9.38 8.45 10.54
N TYR A 333 -8.33 8.54 11.36
CA TYR A 333 -7.27 7.54 11.30
C TYR A 333 -7.84 6.16 11.66
N ALA A 334 -7.61 5.18 10.82
CA ALA A 334 -8.15 3.83 11.05
C ALA A 334 -7.65 3.23 12.36
N SER A 335 -6.41 3.51 12.78
CA SER A 335 -5.83 3.13 14.07
C SER A 335 -6.60 3.70 15.25
N GLU A 336 -6.93 5.00 15.22
CA GLU A 336 -7.67 5.65 16.30
C GLU A 336 -9.14 5.23 16.33
N PHE A 337 -9.76 5.11 15.15
CA PHE A 337 -11.14 4.67 15.01
C PHE A 337 -11.41 3.32 15.68
N ARG A 338 -10.51 2.35 15.53
CA ARG A 338 -10.70 1.01 16.12
C ARG A 338 -10.65 0.98 17.65
N TYR A 339 -9.95 1.92 18.29
CA TYR A 339 -9.75 1.90 19.74
C TYR A 339 -10.63 2.89 20.54
N ARG A 340 -11.09 3.97 19.91
CA ARG A 340 -11.86 5.02 20.60
C ARG A 340 -13.34 4.69 20.88
N ASN A 341 -13.81 3.47 20.53
CA ASN A 341 -15.22 3.06 20.63
C ASN A 341 -16.18 4.04 19.90
N PRO A 342 -16.09 4.17 18.57
CA PRO A 342 -16.82 5.17 17.81
C PRO A 342 -18.35 4.95 17.93
N VAL A 343 -19.09 6.06 17.92
CA VAL A 343 -20.56 6.04 17.86
C VAL A 343 -20.94 5.79 16.40
N ILE A 344 -21.50 4.62 16.13
CA ILE A 344 -21.90 4.18 14.78
C ILE A 344 -23.29 3.55 14.86
N ASN A 345 -24.09 3.74 13.82
CA ASN A 345 -25.40 3.13 13.66
C ASN A 345 -25.61 2.62 12.22
N ASP A 346 -26.73 1.95 11.99
CA ASP A 346 -27.10 1.32 10.71
C ASP A 346 -27.40 2.29 9.56
N LYS A 347 -27.51 3.59 9.85
CA LYS A 347 -27.66 4.66 8.86
C LYS A 347 -26.34 5.38 8.56
N ASP A 348 -25.24 4.99 9.19
CA ASP A 348 -23.92 5.50 8.87
C ASP A 348 -23.32 4.69 7.73
N ILE A 349 -22.59 5.36 6.85
CA ILE A 349 -21.77 4.71 5.82
C ILE A 349 -20.31 4.89 6.21
N VAL A 350 -19.55 3.80 6.19
CA VAL A 350 -18.10 3.83 6.38
C VAL A 350 -17.43 3.59 5.03
N ILE A 351 -16.61 4.54 4.57
CA ILE A 351 -15.77 4.40 3.38
C ILE A 351 -14.35 4.10 3.84
N ALA A 352 -13.85 2.91 3.51
CA ALA A 352 -12.50 2.50 3.82
C ALA A 352 -11.59 2.68 2.60
N ILE A 353 -10.49 3.44 2.75
CA ILE A 353 -9.57 3.73 1.64
C ILE A 353 -8.22 3.06 1.91
N SER A 354 -7.71 2.29 0.95
CA SER A 354 -6.39 1.66 1.03
C SER A 354 -5.81 1.40 -0.36
N GLN A 355 -4.56 1.80 -0.57
CA GLN A 355 -3.86 1.49 -1.82
C GLN A 355 -3.65 -0.02 -1.96
N SER A 356 -3.06 -0.68 -0.95
CA SER A 356 -2.76 -2.12 -0.97
C SER A 356 -4.00 -2.99 -0.76
N GLY A 357 -5.02 -2.46 -0.06
CA GLY A 357 -6.15 -3.23 0.42
C GLY A 357 -5.80 -4.26 1.51
N GLU A 358 -4.62 -4.12 2.15
CA GLU A 358 -4.09 -5.05 3.16
C GLU A 358 -3.66 -4.34 4.46
N THR A 359 -4.01 -3.07 4.64
CA THR A 359 -3.63 -2.29 5.83
C THR A 359 -4.37 -2.80 7.06
N ALA A 360 -3.62 -3.27 8.06
CA ALA A 360 -4.17 -3.93 9.26
C ALA A 360 -5.19 -3.07 10.02
N ASP A 361 -4.84 -1.81 10.31
CA ASP A 361 -5.73 -0.89 11.02
C ASP A 361 -7.01 -0.62 10.24
N THR A 362 -6.92 -0.43 8.92
CA THR A 362 -8.09 -0.21 8.07
C THR A 362 -9.00 -1.44 8.04
N LEU A 363 -8.41 -2.64 7.99
CA LEU A 363 -9.16 -3.89 8.06
C LEU A 363 -9.88 -4.07 9.41
N ALA A 364 -9.20 -3.74 10.51
CA ALA A 364 -9.79 -3.79 11.84
C ALA A 364 -10.94 -2.77 12.00
N ALA A 365 -10.76 -1.55 11.45
CA ALA A 365 -11.82 -0.53 11.42
C ALA A 365 -13.05 -0.99 10.64
N ILE A 366 -12.86 -1.69 9.50
CA ILE A 366 -13.93 -2.30 8.70
C ILE A 366 -14.72 -3.32 9.54
N LYS A 367 -14.01 -4.24 10.21
CA LYS A 367 -14.64 -5.28 11.04
C LYS A 367 -15.49 -4.65 12.15
N LEU A 368 -14.91 -3.68 12.88
CA LEU A 368 -15.63 -2.94 13.92
C LEU A 368 -16.88 -2.22 13.38
N ALA A 369 -16.78 -1.54 12.23
CA ALA A 369 -17.90 -0.84 11.61
C ALA A 369 -19.03 -1.81 11.23
N LYS A 370 -18.70 -2.98 10.67
CA LYS A 370 -19.66 -4.05 10.35
C LYS A 370 -20.34 -4.61 11.59
N GLU A 371 -19.58 -4.88 12.66
CA GLU A 371 -20.12 -5.35 13.94
C GLU A 371 -21.12 -4.37 14.56
N LYS A 372 -20.91 -3.06 14.35
CA LYS A 372 -21.82 -1.99 14.79
C LYS A 372 -22.98 -1.71 13.81
N GLY A 373 -23.09 -2.45 12.72
CA GLY A 373 -24.19 -2.42 11.77
C GLY A 373 -24.06 -1.41 10.62
N ALA A 374 -22.93 -0.70 10.49
CA ALA A 374 -22.72 0.24 9.39
C ALA A 374 -22.57 -0.47 8.04
N PHE A 375 -23.01 0.20 6.97
CA PHE A 375 -22.66 -0.22 5.62
C PHE A 375 -21.24 0.22 5.27
N VAL A 376 -20.38 -0.72 4.89
CA VAL A 376 -18.98 -0.44 4.58
C VAL A 376 -18.72 -0.52 3.08
N PHE A 377 -18.13 0.55 2.52
CA PHE A 377 -17.73 0.66 1.12
C PHE A 377 -16.21 0.77 1.00
N GLY A 378 -15.58 -0.04 0.16
CA GLY A 378 -14.13 -0.07 -0.02
C GLY A 378 -13.67 0.72 -1.24
N VAL A 379 -12.60 1.52 -1.10
CA VAL A 379 -11.85 2.13 -2.21
C VAL A 379 -10.44 1.58 -2.19
N CYS A 380 -10.13 0.64 -3.08
CA CYS A 380 -8.86 -0.07 -3.12
C CYS A 380 -8.22 0.00 -4.51
N ASN A 381 -6.90 -0.16 -4.58
CA ASN A 381 -6.22 -0.30 -5.87
C ASN A 381 -6.04 -1.78 -6.26
N VAL A 382 -5.68 -2.64 -5.32
CA VAL A 382 -5.40 -4.05 -5.59
C VAL A 382 -6.69 -4.86 -5.66
N VAL A 383 -6.96 -5.41 -6.84
CA VAL A 383 -8.12 -6.27 -7.07
C VAL A 383 -7.99 -7.56 -6.26
N GLY A 384 -9.09 -7.98 -5.59
CA GLY A 384 -9.09 -9.18 -4.78
C GLY A 384 -8.33 -9.08 -3.46
N SER A 385 -7.93 -7.87 -3.04
CA SER A 385 -7.32 -7.64 -1.73
C SER A 385 -8.29 -7.93 -0.57
N THR A 386 -7.75 -8.11 0.64
CA THR A 386 -8.56 -8.46 1.82
C THR A 386 -9.64 -7.41 2.09
N ILE A 387 -9.29 -6.12 2.07
CA ILE A 387 -10.27 -5.03 2.28
C ILE A 387 -11.37 -5.06 1.22
N SER A 388 -11.03 -5.32 -0.06
CA SER A 388 -12.03 -5.38 -1.12
C SER A 388 -13.03 -6.52 -0.96
N ARG A 389 -12.63 -7.63 -0.33
CA ARG A 389 -13.50 -8.78 -0.03
C ARG A 389 -14.31 -8.58 1.25
N GLU A 390 -13.73 -7.91 2.25
CA GLU A 390 -14.36 -7.67 3.54
C GLU A 390 -15.42 -6.56 3.51
N THR A 391 -15.41 -5.69 2.52
CA THR A 391 -16.41 -4.62 2.38
C THR A 391 -17.69 -5.10 1.70
N HIS A 392 -18.82 -4.47 1.98
CA HIS A 392 -20.12 -4.84 1.39
C HIS A 392 -20.20 -4.50 -0.10
N ALA A 393 -19.53 -3.42 -0.51
CA ALA A 393 -19.39 -2.98 -1.90
C ALA A 393 -18.12 -2.12 -2.01
N GLY A 394 -17.72 -1.77 -3.23
CA GLY A 394 -16.53 -0.95 -3.39
C GLY A 394 -16.29 -0.46 -4.82
N ALA A 395 -15.20 0.27 -4.97
CA ALA A 395 -14.64 0.70 -6.24
C ALA A 395 -13.13 0.54 -6.25
N TYR A 396 -12.57 0.06 -7.37
CA TYR A 396 -11.12 0.02 -7.56
C TYR A 396 -10.62 1.32 -8.19
N THR A 397 -9.43 1.75 -7.79
CA THR A 397 -8.80 2.96 -8.38
C THR A 397 -8.20 2.71 -9.76
N HIS A 398 -7.86 1.46 -10.08
CA HIS A 398 -7.21 1.08 -11.35
C HIS A 398 -5.91 1.86 -11.65
N ALA A 399 -5.18 2.29 -10.60
CA ALA A 399 -3.92 3.02 -10.74
C ALA A 399 -2.77 2.16 -11.30
N GLY A 400 -2.99 0.86 -11.48
CA GLY A 400 -1.92 -0.09 -11.73
C GLY A 400 -1.04 -0.34 -10.50
N PRO A 401 0.01 -1.16 -10.60
CA PRO A 401 0.95 -1.40 -9.52
C PRO A 401 1.65 -0.11 -9.08
N GLU A 402 1.76 0.11 -7.77
CA GLU A 402 2.54 1.19 -7.16
C GLU A 402 3.57 0.57 -6.23
N ILE A 403 4.85 0.66 -6.61
CA ILE A 403 5.98 -0.06 -6.00
C ILE A 403 6.76 0.83 -5.06
N GLY A 404 6.95 2.10 -5.40
CA GLY A 404 7.57 3.08 -4.51
C GLY A 404 6.89 3.10 -3.15
N VAL A 405 7.66 3.02 -2.05
CA VAL A 405 7.09 2.95 -0.69
C VAL A 405 6.24 4.18 -0.38
N ALA A 406 6.75 5.37 -0.70
CA ALA A 406 5.98 6.62 -0.60
C ALA A 406 4.95 6.69 -1.75
N SER A 407 3.67 6.71 -1.41
CA SER A 407 2.59 6.72 -2.40
C SER A 407 2.52 8.03 -3.18
N THR A 408 2.24 7.95 -4.48
CA THR A 408 2.12 9.10 -5.41
C THR A 408 0.83 9.01 -6.20
N LYS A 409 0.76 8.18 -7.24
CA LYS A 409 -0.43 8.01 -8.09
C LYS A 409 -1.65 7.44 -7.35
N ALA A 410 -1.44 6.70 -6.28
CA ALA A 410 -2.54 6.24 -5.43
C ALA A 410 -3.35 7.41 -4.85
N PHE A 411 -2.71 8.50 -4.45
CA PHE A 411 -3.38 9.69 -3.93
C PHE A 411 -4.33 10.31 -4.96
N THR A 412 -3.83 10.63 -6.15
CA THR A 412 -4.62 11.26 -7.21
C THR A 412 -5.74 10.36 -7.73
N THR A 413 -5.51 9.06 -7.83
CA THR A 413 -6.54 8.09 -8.27
C THR A 413 -7.60 7.85 -7.19
N GLN A 414 -7.25 7.87 -5.90
CA GLN A 414 -8.22 7.83 -4.80
C GLN A 414 -9.12 9.07 -4.81
N ILE A 415 -8.55 10.27 -4.94
CA ILE A 415 -9.32 11.52 -5.09
C ILE A 415 -10.25 11.44 -6.30
N THR A 416 -9.77 10.91 -7.43
CA THR A 416 -10.58 10.76 -8.65
C THR A 416 -11.81 9.86 -8.41
N VAL A 417 -11.64 8.69 -7.77
CA VAL A 417 -12.76 7.80 -7.41
C VAL A 417 -13.73 8.50 -6.47
N LEU A 418 -13.23 9.16 -5.42
CA LEU A 418 -14.05 9.85 -4.43
C LEU A 418 -14.82 11.02 -5.05
N THR A 419 -14.22 11.74 -6.00
CA THR A 419 -14.88 12.78 -6.79
C THR A 419 -16.00 12.20 -7.65
N LEU A 420 -15.77 11.08 -8.33
CA LEU A 420 -16.82 10.40 -9.10
C LEU A 420 -18.00 9.97 -8.21
N ILE A 421 -17.71 9.44 -7.01
CA ILE A 421 -18.72 9.09 -6.01
C ILE A 421 -19.53 10.34 -5.61
N ALA A 422 -18.85 11.42 -5.23
CA ALA A 422 -19.50 12.65 -4.80
C ALA A 422 -20.39 13.27 -5.89
N LEU A 423 -19.89 13.35 -7.12
CA LEU A 423 -20.66 13.84 -8.28
C LEU A 423 -21.88 12.96 -8.54
N ARG A 424 -21.72 11.65 -8.51
CA ARG A 424 -22.82 10.70 -8.74
C ARG A 424 -23.89 10.81 -7.65
N LEU A 425 -23.49 10.94 -6.39
CA LEU A 425 -24.39 11.12 -5.26
C LEU A 425 -25.10 12.48 -5.30
N ALA A 426 -24.37 13.56 -5.58
CA ALA A 426 -24.94 14.92 -5.71
C ALA A 426 -26.03 14.97 -6.82
N LYS A 427 -25.76 14.32 -7.96
CA LYS A 427 -26.74 14.19 -9.04
C LYS A 427 -27.98 13.41 -8.60
N ALA A 428 -27.81 12.28 -7.91
CA ALA A 428 -28.90 11.44 -7.45
C ALA A 428 -29.73 12.12 -6.35
N LYS A 429 -29.08 12.86 -5.45
CA LYS A 429 -29.73 13.60 -4.37
C LYS A 429 -30.40 14.90 -4.83
N GLY A 430 -30.08 15.38 -6.04
CA GLY A 430 -30.62 16.63 -6.59
C GLY A 430 -30.01 17.90 -6.01
N THR A 431 -28.83 17.80 -5.35
CA THR A 431 -28.11 18.94 -4.80
C THR A 431 -27.29 19.70 -5.84
N MET A 432 -27.13 19.11 -7.05
CA MET A 432 -26.39 19.72 -8.16
C MET A 432 -27.28 19.81 -9.41
N SER A 433 -27.24 20.95 -10.11
CA SER A 433 -27.94 21.14 -11.38
C SER A 433 -27.35 20.23 -12.48
N SER A 434 -28.14 19.91 -13.51
CA SER A 434 -27.65 19.11 -14.65
C SER A 434 -26.54 19.84 -15.43
N THR A 435 -26.58 21.18 -15.48
CA THR A 435 -25.56 22.01 -16.15
C THR A 435 -24.24 21.96 -15.39
N ASP A 436 -24.27 22.15 -14.06
CA ASP A 436 -23.08 22.08 -13.22
C ASP A 436 -22.50 20.66 -13.22
N PHE A 437 -23.34 19.64 -13.13
CA PHE A 437 -22.91 18.26 -13.22
C PHE A 437 -22.13 18.01 -14.52
N ARG A 438 -22.68 18.39 -15.66
CA ARG A 438 -22.01 18.23 -16.97
C ARG A 438 -20.70 19.02 -17.03
N ARG A 439 -20.66 20.24 -16.49
CA ARG A 439 -19.43 21.03 -16.38
C ARG A 439 -18.34 20.29 -15.62
N HIS A 440 -18.68 19.63 -14.52
CA HIS A 440 -17.72 18.85 -13.73
C HIS A 440 -17.23 17.61 -14.49
N LEU A 441 -18.12 16.93 -15.24
CA LEU A 441 -17.71 15.77 -16.04
C LEU A 441 -16.69 16.17 -17.11
N VAL A 442 -16.97 17.24 -17.87
CA VAL A 442 -16.09 17.75 -18.92
C VAL A 442 -14.75 18.20 -18.32
N GLU A 443 -14.79 18.91 -17.19
CA GLU A 443 -13.56 19.38 -16.56
C GLU A 443 -12.70 18.22 -16.03
N LEU A 444 -13.32 17.18 -15.43
CA LEU A 444 -12.61 16.01 -14.94
C LEU A 444 -11.91 15.25 -16.07
N GLU A 445 -12.51 15.21 -17.28
CA GLU A 445 -11.89 14.59 -18.46
C GLU A 445 -10.61 15.29 -18.88
N THR A 446 -10.49 16.61 -18.66
CA THR A 446 -9.30 17.39 -19.04
C THR A 446 -8.15 17.28 -18.03
N ILE A 447 -8.39 16.69 -16.86
CA ILE A 447 -7.38 16.62 -15.80
C ILE A 447 -6.11 15.88 -16.23
N PRO A 448 -6.15 14.73 -16.94
CA PRO A 448 -4.93 14.07 -17.39
C PRO A 448 -3.99 14.99 -18.21
N GLU A 449 -4.52 15.71 -19.19
CA GLU A 449 -3.74 16.64 -20.02
C GLU A 449 -3.20 17.81 -19.19
N LYS A 450 -3.97 18.29 -18.22
CA LYS A 450 -3.51 19.33 -17.27
C LYS A 450 -2.40 18.82 -16.36
N VAL A 451 -2.45 17.57 -15.91
CA VAL A 451 -1.37 16.94 -15.14
C VAL A 451 -0.11 16.79 -16.01
N GLU A 452 -0.23 16.40 -17.29
CA GLU A 452 0.89 16.39 -18.25
C GLU A 452 1.54 17.78 -18.39
N GLU A 453 0.75 18.86 -18.38
CA GLU A 453 1.28 20.23 -18.40
C GLU A 453 2.03 20.54 -17.10
N VAL A 454 1.49 20.15 -15.93
CA VAL A 454 2.16 20.36 -14.64
C VAL A 454 3.47 19.58 -14.55
N LEU A 455 3.54 18.36 -15.08
CA LEU A 455 4.76 17.55 -15.11
C LEU A 455 5.92 18.22 -15.86
N LYS A 456 5.67 19.16 -16.75
CA LYS A 456 6.71 19.97 -17.40
C LYS A 456 7.47 20.88 -16.41
N SER A 457 6.94 21.06 -15.19
CA SER A 457 7.64 21.77 -14.12
C SER A 457 8.75 20.95 -13.43
N ASP A 458 9.03 19.72 -13.90
CA ASP A 458 10.04 18.83 -13.31
C ASP A 458 11.42 19.50 -13.20
N ALA A 459 11.90 20.13 -14.28
CA ALA A 459 13.19 20.82 -14.29
C ALA A 459 13.22 22.00 -13.30
N LEU A 460 12.15 22.79 -13.21
CA LEU A 460 12.03 23.89 -12.25
C LEU A 460 11.96 23.36 -10.81
N SER A 461 11.23 22.28 -10.57
CA SER A 461 11.16 21.62 -9.26
C SER A 461 12.53 21.12 -8.82
N LYS A 462 13.34 20.59 -9.76
CA LYS A 462 14.72 20.18 -9.52
C LYS A 462 15.63 21.37 -9.19
N GLU A 463 15.49 22.50 -9.87
CA GLU A 463 16.23 23.73 -9.58
C GLU A 463 15.92 24.22 -8.15
N ILE A 464 14.63 24.35 -7.80
CA ILE A 464 14.18 24.74 -6.46
C ILE A 464 14.70 23.77 -5.40
N ALA A 465 14.62 22.45 -5.66
CA ALA A 465 15.15 21.43 -4.77
C ALA A 465 16.64 21.62 -4.47
N SER A 466 17.44 22.04 -5.46
CA SER A 466 18.87 22.28 -5.27
C SER A 466 19.19 23.40 -4.25
N ILE A 467 18.28 24.36 -4.14
CA ILE A 467 18.41 25.50 -3.20
C ILE A 467 18.05 25.07 -1.77
N TYR A 468 17.03 24.25 -1.61
CA TYR A 468 16.45 23.94 -0.30
C TYR A 468 16.78 22.54 0.24
N LYS A 469 17.53 21.71 -0.47
CA LYS A 469 17.85 20.33 -0.06
C LYS A 469 18.53 20.21 1.31
N ASP A 470 19.23 21.24 1.75
CA ASP A 470 19.96 21.24 3.02
C ASP A 470 19.12 21.87 4.17
N ALA A 471 17.87 22.25 3.93
CA ALA A 471 16.96 22.75 4.95
C ALA A 471 16.70 21.67 6.01
N LYS A 472 16.63 22.08 7.27
CA LYS A 472 16.36 21.16 8.39
C LYS A 472 14.87 20.95 8.62
N ASN A 473 14.07 21.97 8.34
CA ASN A 473 12.63 22.00 8.53
C ASN A 473 11.96 22.59 7.29
N PHE A 474 10.69 22.27 7.09
CA PHE A 474 9.91 22.74 5.97
C PHE A 474 8.43 22.89 6.40
N LEU A 475 7.79 23.99 6.02
CA LEU A 475 6.35 24.16 6.22
C LEU A 475 5.60 24.06 4.90
N TYR A 476 4.40 23.50 4.97
CA TYR A 476 3.47 23.42 3.86
C TYR A 476 2.14 24.06 4.26
N LEU A 477 1.65 24.97 3.46
CA LEU A 477 0.42 25.73 3.77
C LEU A 477 -0.59 25.59 2.64
N GLY A 478 -1.83 25.30 3.00
CA GLY A 478 -2.96 25.23 2.08
C GLY A 478 -4.26 25.69 2.74
N ARG A 479 -5.31 25.93 1.96
CA ARG A 479 -6.66 26.22 2.45
C ARG A 479 -7.71 25.44 1.69
N GLY A 480 -8.87 25.17 2.34
CA GLY A 480 -9.97 24.43 1.74
C GLY A 480 -9.48 23.10 1.17
N PHE A 481 -9.83 22.79 -0.08
CA PHE A 481 -9.43 21.57 -0.77
C PHE A 481 -7.91 21.34 -0.84
N ASN A 482 -7.11 22.40 -0.74
CA ASN A 482 -5.65 22.33 -0.81
C ASN A 482 -4.96 22.23 0.56
N PHE A 483 -5.68 22.28 1.69
CA PHE A 483 -5.08 21.98 2.99
C PHE A 483 -4.62 20.52 3.09
N PRO A 484 -5.43 19.52 2.73
CA PRO A 484 -4.97 18.14 2.71
C PRO A 484 -3.80 17.88 1.75
N VAL A 485 -3.69 18.65 0.66
CA VAL A 485 -2.53 18.59 -0.26
C VAL A 485 -1.27 19.11 0.41
N ALA A 486 -1.36 20.15 1.24
CA ALA A 486 -0.23 20.62 2.04
C ALA A 486 0.24 19.55 3.04
N LEU A 487 -0.69 18.83 3.68
CA LEU A 487 -0.35 17.67 4.54
C LEU A 487 0.36 16.57 3.74
N GLU A 488 -0.14 16.26 2.54
CA GLU A 488 0.45 15.23 1.67
C GLU A 488 1.84 15.62 1.18
N GLY A 489 2.06 16.88 0.79
CA GLY A 489 3.39 17.39 0.41
C GLY A 489 4.40 17.29 1.56
N ALA A 490 3.99 17.66 2.77
CA ALA A 490 4.80 17.52 3.97
C ALA A 490 5.12 16.04 4.29
N LEU A 491 4.13 15.15 4.12
CA LEU A 491 4.32 13.71 4.29
C LEU A 491 5.36 13.19 3.29
N LYS A 492 5.22 13.52 1.99
CA LYS A 492 6.17 13.07 0.96
C LYS A 492 7.59 13.51 1.29
N LEU A 493 7.80 14.78 1.65
CA LEU A 493 9.15 15.26 1.96
C LEU A 493 9.76 14.51 3.15
N LYS A 494 9.03 14.37 4.26
CA LYS A 494 9.57 13.69 5.46
C LYS A 494 9.86 12.20 5.24
N GLU A 495 9.02 11.51 4.47
CA GLU A 495 9.17 10.08 4.19
C GLU A 495 10.46 9.75 3.45
N ILE A 496 10.81 10.52 2.43
CA ILE A 496 11.89 10.16 1.50
C ILE A 496 13.18 10.95 1.72
N SER A 497 13.12 12.19 2.24
CA SER A 497 14.31 13.02 2.48
C SER A 497 14.79 12.99 3.92
N TYR A 498 13.91 12.66 4.88
CA TYR A 498 14.10 12.72 6.34
C TYR A 498 14.22 14.15 6.88
N ILE A 499 13.87 15.17 6.09
CA ILE A 499 13.70 16.53 6.54
C ILE A 499 12.39 16.61 7.33
N HIS A 500 12.40 17.25 8.50
CA HIS A 500 11.18 17.48 9.25
C HIS A 500 10.25 18.43 8.48
N ALA A 501 9.06 18.00 8.15
CA ALA A 501 8.10 18.77 7.38
C ALA A 501 6.69 18.67 7.98
N GLU A 502 5.98 19.79 8.05
CA GLU A 502 4.63 19.87 8.59
C GLU A 502 3.69 20.64 7.66
N GLY A 503 2.44 20.17 7.56
CA GLY A 503 1.38 20.84 6.83
C GLY A 503 0.39 21.50 7.77
N TYR A 504 -0.05 22.73 7.44
CA TYR A 504 -1.04 23.47 8.22
C TYR A 504 -2.09 24.12 7.33
N PRO A 505 -3.33 24.29 7.83
CA PRO A 505 -4.23 25.28 7.25
C PRO A 505 -3.57 26.65 7.33
N ALA A 506 -3.48 27.37 6.20
CA ALA A 506 -2.68 28.60 6.15
C ALA A 506 -3.08 29.64 7.20
N ALA A 507 -4.35 29.69 7.62
CA ALA A 507 -4.78 30.58 8.69
C ALA A 507 -4.25 30.18 10.07
N GLU A 508 -4.13 28.86 10.33
CA GLU A 508 -3.67 28.31 11.61
C GLU A 508 -2.18 28.59 11.87
N MET A 509 -1.42 28.96 10.82
CA MET A 509 -0.06 29.42 10.97
C MET A 509 0.08 30.49 12.07
N LYS A 510 -0.90 31.38 12.19
CA LYS A 510 -0.91 32.49 13.18
C LYS A 510 -1.02 32.02 14.64
N HIS A 511 -1.51 30.80 14.87
CA HIS A 511 -1.80 30.25 16.19
C HIS A 511 -0.65 29.36 16.74
N GLY A 512 0.59 29.63 16.32
CA GLY A 512 1.79 28.94 16.81
C GLY A 512 2.88 28.81 15.76
N PRO A 513 2.67 28.13 14.62
CA PRO A 513 3.70 27.84 13.64
C PRO A 513 4.45 29.06 13.08
N ILE A 514 3.83 30.22 13.07
CA ILE A 514 4.45 31.50 12.64
C ILE A 514 5.71 31.84 13.45
N ALA A 515 5.85 31.32 14.68
CA ALA A 515 7.02 31.50 15.52
C ALA A 515 8.28 30.80 14.96
N LEU A 516 8.09 29.80 14.06
CA LEU A 516 9.17 29.05 13.43
C LEU A 516 9.71 29.74 12.17
N ILE A 517 9.04 30.78 11.67
CA ILE A 517 9.38 31.42 10.41
C ILE A 517 10.57 32.35 10.58
N ASP A 518 11.64 32.03 9.88
CA ASP A 518 12.84 32.83 9.71
C ASP A 518 13.38 32.73 8.27
N GLU A 519 14.52 33.31 8.01
CA GLU A 519 15.19 33.32 6.70
C GLU A 519 15.70 31.96 6.23
N ASN A 520 15.74 30.95 7.11
CA ASN A 520 16.21 29.58 6.82
C ASN A 520 15.04 28.58 6.70
N MET A 521 13.81 29.04 6.93
CA MET A 521 12.62 28.19 6.86
C MET A 521 11.98 28.30 5.47
N PRO A 522 12.12 27.30 4.59
CA PRO A 522 11.34 27.24 3.34
C PRO A 522 9.89 26.87 3.63
N ILE A 523 8.99 27.54 2.92
CA ILE A 523 7.54 27.39 3.09
C ILE A 523 6.92 27.17 1.71
N ALA A 524 6.36 25.99 1.47
CA ALA A 524 5.56 25.71 0.30
C ALA A 524 4.11 26.18 0.54
N VAL A 525 3.60 27.06 -0.31
CA VAL A 525 2.24 27.62 -0.17
C VAL A 525 1.45 27.29 -1.43
N ILE A 526 0.27 26.68 -1.26
CA ILE A 526 -0.66 26.44 -2.37
C ILE A 526 -1.63 27.63 -2.44
N ALA A 527 -1.51 28.42 -3.51
CA ALA A 527 -2.23 29.69 -3.70
C ALA A 527 -2.93 29.73 -5.07
N THR A 528 -3.89 28.82 -5.29
CA THR A 528 -4.72 28.79 -6.50
C THR A 528 -5.78 29.90 -6.48
N LYS A 529 -6.14 30.45 -7.67
CA LYS A 529 -7.09 31.58 -7.83
C LYS A 529 -8.56 31.17 -7.60
N TYR A 530 -8.89 30.62 -6.40
CA TYR A 530 -10.25 30.23 -6.06
C TYR A 530 -10.57 30.58 -4.60
N GLY A 531 -11.87 30.62 -4.29
CA GLY A 531 -12.42 30.66 -2.94
C GLY A 531 -11.72 31.60 -1.97
N HIS A 532 -10.70 31.13 -1.32
CA HIS A 532 -9.98 31.85 -0.26
C HIS A 532 -8.66 32.51 -0.72
N TYR A 533 -8.46 32.72 -2.01
CA TYR A 533 -7.22 33.23 -2.60
C TYR A 533 -6.66 34.48 -1.89
N GLU A 534 -7.46 35.55 -1.73
CA GLU A 534 -7.01 36.79 -1.07
C GLU A 534 -6.55 36.57 0.39
N LYS A 535 -7.11 35.55 1.06
CA LYS A 535 -6.68 35.18 2.42
C LYS A 535 -5.35 34.46 2.40
N VAL A 536 -5.08 33.64 1.36
CA VAL A 536 -3.78 32.99 1.18
C VAL A 536 -2.72 34.03 0.85
N VAL A 537 -3.02 35.01 -0.03
CA VAL A 537 -2.12 36.12 -0.35
C VAL A 537 -1.76 36.91 0.93
N SER A 538 -2.73 37.19 1.79
CA SER A 538 -2.46 37.85 3.08
C SER A 538 -1.52 37.00 3.96
N ASN A 539 -1.68 35.67 3.99
CA ASN A 539 -0.77 34.81 4.73
C ASN A 539 0.65 34.82 4.13
N ILE A 540 0.77 34.86 2.79
CA ILE A 540 2.06 35.01 2.10
C ILE A 540 2.77 36.29 2.51
N GLN A 541 2.05 37.42 2.57
CA GLN A 541 2.59 38.70 3.02
C GLN A 541 3.10 38.66 4.48
N GLU A 542 2.37 37.96 5.36
CA GLU A 542 2.78 37.75 6.75
C GLU A 542 4.06 36.93 6.88
N ILE A 543 4.20 35.89 6.04
CA ILE A 543 5.44 35.09 5.95
C ILE A 543 6.60 35.96 5.46
N LYS A 544 6.39 36.71 4.39
CA LYS A 544 7.40 37.59 3.78
C LYS A 544 7.89 38.67 4.75
N SER A 545 6.98 39.24 5.57
CA SER A 545 7.34 40.22 6.61
C SER A 545 8.31 39.66 7.68
N ARG A 546 8.41 38.33 7.79
CA ARG A 546 9.32 37.59 8.69
C ARG A 546 10.52 36.98 7.96
N LYS A 547 10.75 37.38 6.71
CA LYS A 547 11.83 36.91 5.84
C LYS A 547 11.73 35.43 5.46
N GLY A 548 10.60 34.75 5.66
CA GLY A 548 10.38 33.37 5.23
C GLY A 548 10.59 33.20 3.72
N LYS A 549 11.11 32.06 3.32
CA LYS A 549 11.38 31.68 1.93
C LYS A 549 10.17 30.96 1.33
N ILE A 550 9.57 31.55 0.31
CA ILE A 550 8.28 31.11 -0.22
C ILE A 550 8.44 30.40 -1.57
N ILE A 551 7.97 29.16 -1.62
CA ILE A 551 7.77 28.38 -2.84
C ILE A 551 6.26 28.31 -3.05
N ALA A 552 5.73 29.05 -4.03
CA ALA A 552 4.30 29.13 -4.28
C ALA A 552 3.87 28.21 -5.43
N VAL A 553 2.84 27.41 -5.22
CA VAL A 553 2.11 26.70 -6.28
C VAL A 553 0.88 27.52 -6.61
N VAL A 554 0.81 28.08 -7.83
CA VAL A 554 -0.21 29.07 -8.21
C VAL A 554 -0.93 28.67 -9.48
N THR A 555 -2.11 29.24 -9.71
CA THR A 555 -2.77 29.16 -11.02
C THR A 555 -1.96 29.92 -12.06
N LYS A 556 -1.80 29.36 -13.24
CA LYS A 556 -1.04 29.93 -14.36
C LYS A 556 -1.41 31.39 -14.63
N GLY A 557 -0.39 32.26 -14.77
CA GLY A 557 -0.54 33.68 -15.00
C GLY A 557 -0.92 34.47 -13.73
N ASP A 558 -0.58 33.96 -12.55
CA ASP A 558 -0.73 34.70 -11.29
C ASP A 558 0.46 35.64 -11.09
N GLU A 559 0.24 36.95 -11.30
CA GLU A 559 1.28 37.96 -11.09
C GLU A 559 1.38 38.41 -9.64
N GLN A 560 0.25 38.44 -8.90
CA GLN A 560 0.21 38.95 -7.52
C GLN A 560 1.06 38.12 -6.55
N VAL A 561 0.96 36.78 -6.62
CA VAL A 561 1.79 35.90 -5.79
C VAL A 561 3.21 35.81 -6.32
N ARG A 562 3.40 35.93 -7.66
CA ARG A 562 4.73 35.96 -8.29
C ARG A 562 5.61 37.07 -7.73
N ASP A 563 5.05 38.25 -7.47
CA ASP A 563 5.79 39.39 -6.91
C ASP A 563 6.14 39.21 -5.42
N LEU A 564 5.48 38.29 -4.73
CA LEU A 564 5.67 38.04 -3.31
C LEU A 564 6.54 36.82 -3.03
N ALA A 565 6.51 35.80 -3.88
CA ALA A 565 7.20 34.53 -3.66
C ALA A 565 8.67 34.57 -4.13
N ASP A 566 9.51 33.74 -3.53
CA ASP A 566 10.89 33.54 -3.98
C ASP A 566 10.93 32.60 -5.19
N HIS A 567 10.02 31.61 -5.25
CA HIS A 567 9.83 30.70 -6.39
C HIS A 567 8.35 30.45 -6.65
N VAL A 568 8.01 30.29 -7.93
CA VAL A 568 6.62 30.04 -8.36
C VAL A 568 6.58 28.86 -9.31
N ILE A 569 5.71 27.88 -9.00
CA ILE A 569 5.37 26.77 -9.88
C ILE A 569 3.92 26.95 -10.31
N GLU A 570 3.68 27.04 -11.60
CA GLU A 570 2.36 27.27 -12.16
C GLU A 570 1.62 25.96 -12.42
N VAL A 571 0.32 25.92 -12.13
CA VAL A 571 -0.58 24.84 -12.52
C VAL A 571 -1.72 25.40 -13.38
N PRO A 572 -2.23 24.65 -14.37
CA PRO A 572 -3.38 25.08 -15.17
C PRO A 572 -4.61 25.41 -14.32
N GLU A 573 -5.45 26.29 -14.84
CA GLU A 573 -6.75 26.57 -14.24
C GLU A 573 -7.66 25.33 -14.33
N THR A 574 -8.42 25.05 -13.23
CA THR A 574 -9.42 23.99 -13.17
C THR A 574 -10.53 24.36 -12.18
N LEU A 575 -11.55 23.54 -11.98
CA LEU A 575 -12.51 23.72 -10.89
C LEU A 575 -11.82 23.55 -9.53
N GLU A 576 -12.19 24.35 -8.54
CA GLU A 576 -11.54 24.38 -7.23
C GLU A 576 -11.40 22.98 -6.60
N LEU A 577 -12.49 22.19 -6.62
CA LEU A 577 -12.50 20.84 -6.06
C LEU A 577 -11.58 19.84 -6.80
N LEU A 578 -11.17 20.12 -8.03
CA LEU A 578 -10.22 19.32 -8.82
C LEU A 578 -8.78 19.82 -8.69
N SER A 579 -8.56 21.00 -8.10
CA SER A 579 -7.22 21.57 -7.91
C SER A 579 -6.26 20.64 -7.15
N PRO A 580 -6.69 19.81 -6.17
CA PRO A 580 -5.80 18.84 -5.52
C PRO A 580 -5.11 17.86 -6.47
N LEU A 581 -5.74 17.51 -7.60
CA LEU A 581 -5.17 16.63 -8.61
C LEU A 581 -3.98 17.26 -9.35
N LEU A 582 -3.93 18.59 -9.41
CA LEU A 582 -2.87 19.35 -10.07
C LEU A 582 -1.79 19.81 -9.07
N THR A 583 -2.21 20.38 -7.93
CA THR A 583 -1.32 21.03 -6.97
C THR A 583 -0.44 20.06 -6.20
N THR A 584 -0.80 18.77 -6.15
CA THR A 584 0.00 17.73 -5.52
C THR A 584 1.26 17.37 -6.32
N ILE A 585 1.21 17.49 -7.65
CA ILE A 585 2.30 17.06 -8.56
C ILE A 585 3.61 17.84 -8.30
N PRO A 586 3.61 19.19 -8.23
CA PRO A 586 4.83 19.94 -7.93
C PRO A 586 5.43 19.59 -6.58
N LEU A 587 4.60 19.29 -5.57
CA LEU A 587 5.08 18.93 -4.23
C LEU A 587 5.73 17.54 -4.21
N GLN A 588 5.21 16.60 -5.00
CA GLN A 588 5.82 15.28 -5.18
C GLN A 588 7.18 15.40 -5.89
N LEU A 589 7.26 16.17 -6.99
CA LEU A 589 8.49 16.40 -7.74
C LEU A 589 9.56 17.08 -6.87
N LEU A 590 9.18 18.14 -6.11
CA LEU A 590 10.08 18.84 -5.21
C LEU A 590 10.66 17.88 -4.16
N SER A 591 9.81 17.08 -3.51
CA SER A 591 10.22 16.11 -2.51
C SER A 591 11.15 15.05 -3.09
N TYR A 592 10.82 14.53 -4.28
CA TYR A 592 11.63 13.55 -5.00
C TYR A 592 13.04 14.09 -5.28
N HIS A 593 13.16 15.27 -5.89
CA HIS A 593 14.45 15.85 -6.23
C HIS A 593 15.31 16.18 -5.01
N ILE A 594 14.70 16.71 -3.94
CA ILE A 594 15.41 16.94 -2.66
C ILE A 594 16.02 15.63 -2.15
N ALA A 595 15.22 14.56 -2.11
CA ALA A 595 15.67 13.27 -1.58
C ALA A 595 16.78 12.65 -2.44
N VAL A 596 16.66 12.70 -3.76
CA VAL A 596 17.69 12.20 -4.70
C VAL A 596 19.00 12.98 -4.53
N MET A 597 18.96 14.31 -4.43
CA MET A 597 20.14 15.14 -4.21
C MET A 597 20.82 14.89 -2.86
N LEU A 598 20.07 14.44 -1.85
CA LEU A 598 20.59 14.02 -0.56
C LEU A 598 21.10 12.55 -0.58
N GLY A 599 21.10 11.88 -1.74
CA GLY A 599 21.53 10.49 -1.88
C GLY A 599 20.62 9.50 -1.16
N ARG A 600 19.32 9.82 -0.98
CA ARG A 600 18.35 8.95 -0.31
C ARG A 600 17.77 7.93 -1.29
N ASN A 601 17.44 6.75 -0.79
CA ASN A 601 16.68 5.77 -1.55
C ASN A 601 15.19 6.15 -1.51
N VAL A 602 14.69 6.73 -2.59
CA VAL A 602 13.31 7.24 -2.69
C VAL A 602 12.28 6.12 -2.86
N ASP A 603 12.68 4.98 -3.42
CA ASP A 603 11.78 3.82 -3.61
C ASP A 603 11.63 3.01 -2.32
N GLN A 604 12.68 2.96 -1.50
CA GLN A 604 12.75 2.20 -0.26
C GLN A 604 13.38 3.06 0.86
N PRO A 605 12.67 4.09 1.35
CA PRO A 605 13.18 4.93 2.43
C PRO A 605 13.27 4.14 3.74
N ARG A 606 14.30 4.46 4.55
CA ARG A 606 14.55 3.76 5.81
C ARG A 606 13.32 3.76 6.72
N ASN A 607 13.14 2.68 7.48
CA ASN A 607 12.08 2.52 8.49
C ASN A 607 10.64 2.61 7.95
N LEU A 608 10.43 2.50 6.65
CA LEU A 608 9.10 2.51 6.04
C LEU A 608 8.87 1.24 5.20
N ALA A 609 7.66 0.76 5.22
CA ALA A 609 7.17 -0.31 4.35
C ALA A 609 5.98 0.18 3.53
N LYS A 610 5.80 -0.35 2.31
CA LYS A 610 4.70 0.06 1.40
C LYS A 610 3.32 -0.13 2.02
N SER A 611 3.15 -1.13 2.86
CA SER A 611 1.89 -1.39 3.55
C SER A 611 2.15 -2.04 4.91
N VAL A 612 1.45 -1.58 5.93
CA VAL A 612 1.53 -2.13 7.30
C VAL A 612 0.40 -3.14 7.47
N THR A 613 0.75 -4.43 7.55
CA THR A 613 -0.21 -5.55 7.65
C THR A 613 -0.21 -6.23 9.00
N VAL A 614 0.61 -5.77 9.91
CA VAL A 614 0.70 -6.21 11.31
C VAL A 614 0.72 -4.98 12.20
N GLU A 615 0.26 -5.15 13.42
CA GLU A 615 0.31 -4.15 14.48
C GLU A 615 1.62 -4.18 15.24
#